data_24fe2b014aaa4de6716be217a546b2af
#
_entry.id   24fe2b014aaa4de6716be217a546b2af
#
_cell.length_a   1.000
_cell.length_b   1.000
_cell.length_c   1.000
_cell.angle_alpha   90.00
_cell.angle_beta   90.00
_cell.angle_gamma   90.00
#
_symmetry.space_group_name_H-M   'P 1'
#
loop_
_entity.id
_entity.type
_entity.pdbx_description
1 polymer ?
#
loop_
_entity_poly.entity_id
_entity_poly.type
_entity_poly.pdbx_seq_one_letter_code
_entity_poly.pdbx_strand_id
1 'polypeptide(L)'
;MAEQECVGFIDMDCFYVAVERTLDRTLVGVPCAVCQYESQQKDTKTVDRTENRKVTVGGASLIAVSYEARAAGVTRMMNTGAARKQCPELITVMVPTAHGKANMAVYKEAGQAVCEVLSDFAEKVEKRSVDEVAVDVTRAAKDLLETTPFADILEEALAPGSHQADSAATLEMARESHAANRKGSKSQKERLERTSAGGDYDQEERMLMAAAVVVSRARRAVSDRLGFSCSGGVA
;
A
#
# COMPACT_ATOMS: atom_id res chain seq x y z
N MET A 1 -9.00 34.12 -0.93
CA MET A 1 -8.28 33.10 -1.70
C MET A 1 -8.69 31.75 -1.13
N ALA A 2 -8.99 30.74 -1.93
CA ALA A 2 -9.26 29.42 -1.40
C ALA A 2 -8.00 28.91 -0.70
N GLU A 3 -8.16 28.32 0.46
CA GLU A 3 -7.08 27.74 1.23
C GLU A 3 -6.60 26.49 0.48
N GLN A 4 -5.29 26.34 0.29
CA GLN A 4 -4.75 25.17 -0.38
C GLN A 4 -4.94 23.94 0.51
N GLU A 5 -5.68 22.96 0.03
CA GLU A 5 -5.82 21.66 0.67
C GLU A 5 -4.71 20.71 0.21
N CYS A 6 -4.16 19.92 1.11
CA CYS A 6 -3.19 18.87 0.83
C CYS A 6 -3.79 17.53 1.20
N VAL A 7 -4.06 16.71 0.18
CA VAL A 7 -4.65 15.38 0.37
C VAL A 7 -3.62 14.31 0.04
N GLY A 8 -3.33 13.47 1.04
CA GLY A 8 -2.52 12.28 0.85
C GLY A 8 -3.38 11.09 0.41
N PHE A 9 -2.89 10.32 -0.57
CA PHE A 9 -3.46 9.04 -0.96
C PHE A 9 -2.50 7.93 -0.58
N ILE A 10 -2.98 6.94 0.17
CA ILE A 10 -2.20 5.83 0.70
C ILE A 10 -2.84 4.52 0.25
N ASP A 11 -2.03 3.64 -0.36
CA ASP A 11 -2.42 2.32 -0.86
C ASP A 11 -1.53 1.26 -0.20
N MET A 12 -2.14 0.24 0.42
CA MET A 12 -1.42 -0.84 1.10
C MET A 12 -0.87 -1.85 0.09
N ASP A 13 0.44 -2.10 0.16
CA ASP A 13 1.11 -3.03 -0.74
C ASP A 13 0.66 -4.47 -0.51
N CYS A 14 0.14 -5.11 -1.58
CA CYS A 14 -0.32 -6.51 -1.52
C CYS A 14 -1.19 -6.81 -0.28
N PHE A 15 -2.09 -5.92 0.10
CA PHE A 15 -2.74 -5.85 1.40
C PHE A 15 -3.22 -7.19 1.95
N TYR A 16 -4.00 -7.97 1.16
CA TYR A 16 -4.48 -9.27 1.64
C TYR A 16 -3.35 -10.22 1.99
N VAL A 17 -2.26 -10.22 1.21
CA VAL A 17 -1.07 -11.02 1.50
C VAL A 17 -0.37 -10.50 2.77
N ALA A 18 -0.25 -9.19 2.93
CA ALA A 18 0.34 -8.58 4.11
C ALA A 18 -0.43 -8.98 5.38
N VAL A 19 -1.77 -8.95 5.36
CA VAL A 19 -2.61 -9.43 6.45
C VAL A 19 -2.37 -10.91 6.74
N GLU A 20 -2.34 -11.78 5.71
CA GLU A 20 -2.05 -13.19 5.90
C GLU A 20 -0.67 -13.44 6.54
N ARG A 21 0.33 -12.64 6.17
CA ARG A 21 1.68 -12.69 6.77
C ARG A 21 1.72 -12.29 8.25
N THR A 22 0.77 -11.49 8.73
CA THR A 22 0.64 -11.22 10.17
C THR A 22 0.05 -12.42 10.93
N LEU A 23 -0.81 -13.19 10.27
CA LEU A 23 -1.45 -14.39 10.84
C LEU A 23 -0.56 -15.64 10.75
N ASP A 24 0.20 -15.78 9.66
CA ASP A 24 1.14 -16.88 9.43
C ASP A 24 2.49 -16.35 8.95
N ARG A 25 3.45 -16.25 9.87
CA ARG A 25 4.80 -15.75 9.60
C ARG A 25 5.60 -16.63 8.63
N THR A 26 5.19 -17.87 8.38
CA THR A 26 5.84 -18.74 7.38
C THR A 26 5.62 -18.27 5.94
N LEU A 27 4.71 -17.32 5.73
CA LEU A 27 4.44 -16.72 4.42
C LEU A 27 5.38 -15.53 4.10
N VAL A 28 6.18 -15.09 5.05
CA VAL A 28 7.11 -13.96 4.85
C VAL A 28 8.27 -14.40 3.96
N GLY A 29 8.55 -13.62 2.92
CA GLY A 29 9.68 -13.86 2.00
C GLY A 29 9.48 -15.01 1.03
N VAL A 30 8.30 -15.65 1.00
CA VAL A 30 8.00 -16.73 0.04
C VAL A 30 6.93 -16.30 -0.96
N PRO A 31 6.92 -16.88 -2.19
CA PRO A 31 5.87 -16.63 -3.16
C PRO A 31 4.51 -17.06 -2.59
N CYS A 32 3.61 -16.12 -2.37
CA CYS A 32 2.27 -16.43 -1.88
C CYS A 32 1.20 -15.54 -2.52
N ALA A 33 -0.01 -16.04 -2.53
CA ALA A 33 -1.18 -15.34 -3.07
C ALA A 33 -2.43 -15.67 -2.25
N VAL A 34 -3.33 -14.71 -2.18
CA VAL A 34 -4.66 -14.90 -1.58
C VAL A 34 -5.68 -15.12 -2.68
N CYS A 35 -6.52 -16.13 -2.52
CA CYS A 35 -7.57 -16.49 -3.49
C CYS A 35 -8.95 -16.46 -2.84
N GLN A 36 -9.96 -16.17 -3.67
CA GLN A 36 -11.34 -16.05 -3.26
C GLN A 36 -12.23 -16.81 -4.25
N TYR A 37 -13.19 -17.53 -3.72
CA TYR A 37 -14.18 -18.34 -4.45
C TYR A 37 -13.58 -19.42 -5.36
N GLU A 38 -13.98 -20.63 -5.10
CA GLU A 38 -13.94 -21.72 -6.07
C GLU A 38 -15.35 -21.90 -6.62
N SER A 39 -15.50 -21.92 -7.96
CA SER A 39 -16.79 -21.86 -8.64
C SER A 39 -17.73 -23.05 -8.42
N GLN A 40 -17.36 -24.03 -7.60
CA GLN A 40 -18.18 -25.21 -7.25
C GLN A 40 -17.92 -25.73 -5.82
N GLN A 41 -17.43 -24.89 -4.92
CA GLN A 41 -17.19 -25.35 -3.57
C GLN A 41 -18.52 -25.55 -2.83
N LYS A 42 -18.89 -26.80 -2.57
CA LYS A 42 -19.84 -27.17 -1.52
C LYS A 42 -19.31 -26.58 -0.22
N ASP A 43 -20.19 -26.02 0.60
CA ASP A 43 -19.88 -25.41 1.89
C ASP A 43 -18.70 -26.10 2.58
N THR A 44 -17.52 -25.48 2.50
CA THR A 44 -16.41 -25.91 3.32
C THR A 44 -16.77 -25.52 4.73
N LYS A 45 -17.00 -26.53 5.57
CA LYS A 45 -17.14 -26.38 7.00
C LYS A 45 -16.09 -25.40 7.49
N THR A 46 -16.52 -24.44 8.28
CA THR A 46 -15.74 -23.42 8.97
C THR A 46 -14.29 -23.86 9.15
N VAL A 47 -13.39 -23.38 8.28
CA VAL A 47 -11.98 -23.64 8.44
C VAL A 47 -11.54 -22.71 9.57
N ASP A 48 -11.15 -23.30 10.67
CA ASP A 48 -10.58 -22.62 11.82
C ASP A 48 -9.46 -21.67 11.35
N ARG A 49 -9.39 -20.48 11.94
CA ARG A 49 -8.48 -19.37 11.53
C ARG A 49 -7.00 -19.76 11.48
N THR A 50 -6.60 -20.93 11.96
CA THR A 50 -5.20 -21.25 12.28
C THR A 50 -4.55 -22.38 11.48
N GLU A 51 -5.26 -23.36 10.91
CA GLU A 51 -4.53 -24.56 10.46
C GLU A 51 -4.68 -25.00 9.00
N ASN A 52 -5.66 -24.57 8.21
CA ASN A 52 -5.83 -25.14 6.87
C ASN A 52 -6.33 -24.16 5.79
N ARG A 53 -5.83 -22.95 5.79
CA ARG A 53 -6.15 -21.97 4.74
C ARG A 53 -5.26 -22.12 3.50
N LYS A 54 -4.21 -22.93 3.58
CA LYS A 54 -3.35 -23.25 2.43
C LYS A 54 -4.06 -24.21 1.49
N VAL A 55 -4.33 -23.79 0.26
CA VAL A 55 -5.10 -24.55 -0.72
C VAL A 55 -4.20 -25.11 -1.80
N THR A 56 -4.35 -26.40 -2.06
CA THR A 56 -3.65 -27.10 -3.13
C THR A 56 -4.46 -27.32 -4.39
N VAL A 57 -5.74 -26.97 -4.39
CA VAL A 57 -6.70 -27.28 -5.47
C VAL A 57 -6.85 -26.12 -6.46
N GLY A 58 -6.91 -26.42 -7.75
CA GLY A 58 -7.04 -25.42 -8.81
C GLY A 58 -8.48 -24.98 -9.05
N GLY A 59 -8.68 -23.70 -9.37
CA GLY A 59 -9.99 -23.15 -9.78
C GLY A 59 -10.27 -21.75 -9.21
N ALA A 60 -9.81 -21.45 -8.00
CA ALA A 60 -10.00 -20.14 -7.38
C ALA A 60 -9.21 -19.02 -8.07
N SER A 61 -9.76 -17.82 -8.15
CA SER A 61 -9.08 -16.64 -8.69
C SER A 61 -8.23 -15.94 -7.62
N LEU A 62 -7.04 -15.52 -8.00
CA LEU A 62 -6.15 -14.75 -7.13
C LEU A 62 -6.63 -13.30 -7.00
N ILE A 63 -6.84 -12.84 -5.76
CA ILE A 63 -7.24 -11.46 -5.48
C ILE A 63 -6.07 -10.59 -5.06
N ALA A 64 -5.02 -11.19 -4.47
CA ALA A 64 -3.76 -10.52 -4.16
C ALA A 64 -2.59 -11.49 -4.38
N VAL A 65 -1.44 -10.94 -4.77
CA VAL A 65 -0.24 -11.69 -5.14
C VAL A 65 0.96 -10.99 -4.52
N SER A 66 1.80 -11.73 -3.80
CA SER A 66 3.04 -11.19 -3.20
C SER A 66 4.03 -10.74 -4.27
N TYR A 67 4.98 -9.90 -3.90
CA TYR A 67 6.02 -9.43 -4.83
C TYR A 67 6.90 -10.58 -5.31
N GLU A 68 7.21 -11.55 -4.46
CA GLU A 68 7.97 -12.74 -4.84
C GLU A 68 7.23 -13.56 -5.92
N ALA A 69 5.91 -13.69 -5.77
CA ALA A 69 5.10 -14.39 -6.77
C ALA A 69 4.94 -13.56 -8.07
N ARG A 70 4.83 -12.23 -7.97
CA ARG A 70 4.83 -11.34 -9.15
C ARG A 70 6.16 -11.42 -9.91
N ALA A 71 7.29 -11.46 -9.21
CA ALA A 71 8.61 -11.65 -9.83
C ALA A 71 8.72 -12.97 -10.59
N ALA A 72 7.98 -14.01 -10.18
CA ALA A 72 7.85 -15.27 -10.91
C ALA A 72 6.78 -15.23 -12.04
N GLY A 73 6.20 -14.07 -12.33
CA GLY A 73 5.21 -13.88 -13.39
C GLY A 73 3.76 -14.19 -13.01
N VAL A 74 3.46 -14.38 -11.71
CA VAL A 74 2.07 -14.56 -11.24
C VAL A 74 1.37 -13.22 -11.17
N THR A 75 0.15 -13.12 -11.70
CA THR A 75 -0.65 -11.89 -11.72
C THR A 75 -2.00 -12.08 -11.03
N ARG A 76 -2.59 -10.95 -10.59
CA ARG A 76 -4.00 -10.95 -10.12
C ARG A 76 -4.92 -11.52 -11.18
N MET A 77 -6.03 -12.09 -10.75
CA MET A 77 -7.05 -12.74 -11.58
C MET A 77 -6.62 -14.05 -12.24
N MET A 78 -5.37 -14.48 -12.17
CA MET A 78 -5.02 -15.85 -12.53
C MET A 78 -5.78 -16.84 -11.66
N ASN A 79 -6.15 -17.99 -12.23
CA ASN A 79 -6.60 -19.11 -11.42
C ASN A 79 -5.39 -19.80 -10.76
N THR A 80 -5.63 -20.43 -9.63
CA THR A 80 -4.57 -21.09 -8.85
C THR A 80 -3.78 -22.14 -9.64
N GLY A 81 -4.44 -22.86 -10.58
CA GLY A 81 -3.78 -23.85 -11.43
C GLY A 81 -2.81 -23.24 -12.42
N ALA A 82 -3.18 -22.13 -13.08
CA ALA A 82 -2.29 -21.40 -13.98
C ALA A 82 -1.14 -20.75 -13.21
N ALA A 83 -1.43 -20.15 -12.05
CA ALA A 83 -0.43 -19.53 -11.21
C ALA A 83 0.65 -20.49 -10.72
N ARG A 84 0.27 -21.73 -10.35
CA ARG A 84 1.21 -22.78 -9.95
C ARG A 84 2.05 -23.34 -11.09
N LYS A 85 1.54 -23.33 -12.32
CA LYS A 85 2.36 -23.68 -13.48
C LYS A 85 3.48 -22.64 -13.69
N GLN A 86 3.18 -21.37 -13.40
CA GLN A 86 4.13 -20.27 -13.50
C GLN A 86 5.13 -20.26 -12.33
N CYS A 87 4.65 -20.53 -11.10
CA CYS A 87 5.41 -20.55 -9.87
C CYS A 87 5.06 -21.83 -9.08
N PRO A 88 5.78 -22.95 -9.27
CA PRO A 88 5.46 -24.23 -8.63
C PRO A 88 5.47 -24.19 -7.09
N GLU A 89 6.30 -23.36 -6.49
CA GLU A 89 6.42 -23.14 -5.05
C GLU A 89 5.35 -22.20 -4.47
N LEU A 90 4.43 -21.67 -5.30
CA LEU A 90 3.41 -20.73 -4.89
C LEU A 90 2.52 -21.30 -3.78
N ILE A 91 2.52 -20.63 -2.64
CA ILE A 91 1.57 -20.91 -1.55
C ILE A 91 0.31 -20.07 -1.78
N THR A 92 -0.84 -20.72 -1.89
CA THR A 92 -2.13 -20.06 -2.03
C THR A 92 -2.92 -20.17 -0.74
N VAL A 93 -3.43 -19.04 -0.25
CA VAL A 93 -4.28 -18.94 0.95
C VAL A 93 -5.71 -18.61 0.52
N MET A 94 -6.66 -19.39 0.98
CA MET A 94 -8.08 -19.16 0.69
C MET A 94 -8.69 -18.20 1.72
N VAL A 95 -9.42 -17.18 1.23
CA VAL A 95 -10.28 -16.38 2.10
C VAL A 95 -11.34 -17.27 2.72
N PRO A 96 -11.54 -17.25 4.06
CA PRO A 96 -12.60 -18.05 4.68
C PRO A 96 -13.97 -17.74 4.09
N THR A 97 -14.83 -18.75 4.02
CA THR A 97 -16.23 -18.56 3.60
C THR A 97 -17.16 -18.71 4.79
N ALA A 98 -18.13 -17.83 4.89
CA ALA A 98 -19.23 -17.92 5.85
C ALA A 98 -20.56 -17.67 5.12
N HIS A 99 -21.54 -18.55 5.32
CA HIS A 99 -22.84 -18.45 4.68
C HIS A 99 -22.76 -18.34 3.13
N GLY A 100 -21.87 -19.11 2.51
CA GLY A 100 -21.67 -19.11 1.05
C GLY A 100 -20.99 -17.86 0.49
N LYS A 101 -20.46 -16.94 1.34
CA LYS A 101 -19.76 -15.72 0.93
C LYS A 101 -18.38 -15.67 1.57
N ALA A 102 -17.45 -14.97 0.92
CA ALA A 102 -16.14 -14.71 1.48
C ALA A 102 -16.26 -13.89 2.78
N ASN A 103 -15.64 -14.38 3.85
CA ASN A 103 -15.57 -13.66 5.12
C ASN A 103 -14.36 -12.73 5.11
N MET A 104 -14.63 -11.45 4.86
CA MET A 104 -13.60 -10.40 4.77
C MET A 104 -13.32 -9.72 6.11
N ALA A 105 -13.83 -10.23 7.24
CA ALA A 105 -13.76 -9.54 8.54
C ALA A 105 -12.33 -9.19 8.93
N VAL A 106 -11.40 -10.14 8.85
CA VAL A 106 -9.98 -9.95 9.23
C VAL A 106 -9.32 -8.83 8.42
N TYR A 107 -9.61 -8.72 7.12
CA TYR A 107 -9.04 -7.67 6.27
C TYR A 107 -9.68 -6.31 6.56
N LYS A 108 -10.99 -6.29 6.86
CA LYS A 108 -11.68 -5.05 7.26
C LYS A 108 -11.16 -4.52 8.60
N GLU A 109 -10.93 -5.40 9.57
CA GLU A 109 -10.33 -5.09 10.86
C GLU A 109 -8.91 -4.52 10.68
N ALA A 110 -8.08 -5.16 9.85
CA ALA A 110 -6.73 -4.68 9.53
C ALA A 110 -6.76 -3.31 8.84
N GLY A 111 -7.65 -3.09 7.86
CA GLY A 111 -7.82 -1.80 7.21
C GLY A 111 -8.38 -0.72 8.14
N GLN A 112 -9.16 -1.09 9.16
CA GLN A 112 -9.59 -0.16 10.20
C GLN A 112 -8.42 0.24 11.10
N ALA A 113 -7.58 -0.70 11.52
CA ALA A 113 -6.37 -0.40 12.29
C ALA A 113 -5.42 0.54 11.53
N VAL A 114 -5.30 0.40 10.21
CA VAL A 114 -4.55 1.35 9.37
C VAL A 114 -5.15 2.76 9.48
N CYS A 115 -6.47 2.92 9.34
CA CYS A 115 -7.13 4.22 9.48
C CYS A 115 -6.89 4.84 10.88
N GLU A 116 -6.88 4.04 11.94
CA GLU A 116 -6.58 4.49 13.30
C GLU A 116 -5.16 5.04 13.43
N VAL A 117 -4.16 4.35 12.84
CA VAL A 117 -2.78 4.88 12.81
C VAL A 117 -2.69 6.17 12.01
N LEU A 118 -3.36 6.24 10.85
CA LEU A 118 -3.33 7.42 9.99
C LEU A 118 -4.03 8.64 10.62
N SER A 119 -5.00 8.43 11.50
CA SER A 119 -5.69 9.52 12.22
C SER A 119 -4.77 10.30 13.17
N ASP A 120 -3.61 9.76 13.55
CA ASP A 120 -2.60 10.49 14.32
C ASP A 120 -1.89 11.59 13.49
N PHE A 121 -2.01 11.54 12.15
CA PHE A 121 -1.29 12.41 11.20
C PHE A 121 -2.22 13.32 10.39
N ALA A 122 -3.52 13.11 10.45
CA ALA A 122 -4.48 13.77 9.57
C ALA A 122 -5.75 14.19 10.33
N GLU A 123 -6.30 15.35 9.97
CA GLU A 123 -7.58 15.81 10.55
C GLU A 123 -8.76 14.97 10.06
N LYS A 124 -8.66 14.50 8.81
CA LYS A 124 -9.71 13.70 8.20
C LYS A 124 -9.09 12.49 7.50
N VAL A 125 -9.63 11.33 7.81
CA VAL A 125 -9.25 10.04 7.19
C VAL A 125 -10.47 9.49 6.48
N GLU A 126 -10.37 9.28 5.18
CA GLU A 126 -11.45 8.77 4.35
C GLU A 126 -11.05 7.44 3.72
N LYS A 127 -11.68 6.37 4.16
CA LYS A 127 -11.46 5.04 3.59
C LYS A 127 -12.12 4.94 2.23
N ARG A 128 -11.33 4.78 1.17
CA ARG A 128 -11.80 4.64 -0.22
C ARG A 128 -12.11 3.19 -0.58
N SER A 129 -11.27 2.27 -0.11
CA SER A 129 -11.47 0.82 -0.27
C SER A 129 -11.01 0.07 0.98
N VAL A 130 -10.79 -1.23 0.89
CA VAL A 130 -10.26 -2.02 2.01
C VAL A 130 -8.78 -1.74 2.26
N ASP A 131 -8.06 -1.27 1.26
CA ASP A 131 -6.62 -1.05 1.19
C ASP A 131 -6.21 0.37 0.76
N GLU A 132 -7.17 1.22 0.37
CA GLU A 132 -6.93 2.60 -0.05
C GLU A 132 -7.54 3.61 0.92
N VAL A 133 -6.77 4.61 1.30
CA VAL A 133 -7.18 5.65 2.24
C VAL A 133 -6.74 7.02 1.73
N ALA A 134 -7.65 8.00 1.74
CA ALA A 134 -7.32 9.41 1.56
C ALA A 134 -7.24 10.09 2.94
N VAL A 135 -6.25 10.95 3.11
CA VAL A 135 -5.98 11.67 4.36
C VAL A 135 -5.81 13.15 4.10
N ASP A 136 -6.50 13.99 4.85
CA ASP A 136 -6.28 15.43 4.82
C ASP A 136 -5.14 15.77 5.78
N VAL A 137 -4.01 16.15 5.22
CA VAL A 137 -2.79 16.49 5.95
C VAL A 137 -2.49 18.00 5.93
N THR A 138 -3.45 18.82 5.51
CA THR A 138 -3.29 20.28 5.34
C THR A 138 -2.78 20.95 6.60
N ARG A 139 -3.41 20.68 7.74
CA ARG A 139 -3.02 21.27 9.01
C ARG A 139 -1.67 20.77 9.47
N ALA A 140 -1.44 19.45 9.42
CA ALA A 140 -0.17 18.87 9.83
C ALA A 140 1.01 19.41 9.00
N ALA A 141 0.80 19.66 7.69
CA ALA A 141 1.79 20.28 6.83
C ALA A 141 2.07 21.75 7.21
N LYS A 142 1.02 22.54 7.58
CA LYS A 142 1.18 23.92 8.08
C LYS A 142 1.96 23.93 9.39
N ASP A 143 1.53 23.13 10.36
CA ASP A 143 2.19 23.02 11.66
C ASP A 143 3.67 22.64 11.51
N LEU A 144 3.98 21.75 10.56
CA LEU A 144 5.35 21.36 10.24
C LEU A 144 6.17 22.54 9.69
N LEU A 145 5.59 23.34 8.78
CA LEU A 145 6.26 24.53 8.21
C LEU A 145 6.48 25.64 9.26
N GLU A 146 5.61 25.75 10.25
CA GLU A 146 5.75 26.73 11.34
C GLU A 146 6.79 26.31 12.38
N THR A 147 6.97 25.00 12.61
CA THR A 147 7.82 24.49 13.69
C THR A 147 9.19 24.02 13.23
N THR A 148 9.38 23.79 11.93
CA THR A 148 10.60 23.18 11.36
C THR A 148 11.17 24.04 10.24
N PRO A 149 12.49 24.34 10.21
CA PRO A 149 13.12 25.03 9.11
C PRO A 149 12.87 24.30 7.78
N PHE A 150 12.53 25.04 6.74
CA PHE A 150 12.19 24.42 5.44
C PHE A 150 13.34 23.60 4.84
N ALA A 151 14.59 23.94 5.13
CA ALA A 151 15.75 23.16 4.70
C ALA A 151 15.71 21.72 5.25
N ASP A 152 15.31 21.56 6.51
CA ASP A 152 15.22 20.24 7.16
C ASP A 152 14.03 19.42 6.60
N ILE A 153 12.90 20.10 6.32
CA ILE A 153 11.74 19.49 5.65
C ILE A 153 12.15 18.99 4.27
N LEU A 154 12.88 19.79 3.53
CA LEU A 154 13.34 19.45 2.19
C LEU A 154 14.32 18.27 2.21
N GLU A 155 15.26 18.24 3.16
CA GLU A 155 16.17 17.12 3.35
C GLU A 155 15.39 15.82 3.64
N GLU A 156 14.42 15.86 4.56
CA GLU A 156 13.59 14.70 4.87
C GLU A 156 12.72 14.26 3.69
N ALA A 157 12.13 15.20 2.94
CA ALA A 157 11.32 14.90 1.76
C ALA A 157 12.11 14.21 0.64
N LEU A 158 13.41 14.50 0.54
CA LEU A 158 14.30 13.98 -0.50
C LEU A 158 15.15 12.79 -0.03
N ALA A 159 15.12 12.46 1.27
CA ALA A 159 15.91 11.37 1.82
C ALA A 159 15.61 10.03 1.12
N PRO A 160 16.64 9.21 0.83
CA PRO A 160 16.44 7.85 0.36
C PRO A 160 15.62 7.07 1.38
N GLY A 161 14.48 6.51 0.99
CA GLY A 161 13.56 5.80 1.88
C GLY A 161 12.28 6.57 2.23
N SER A 162 12.18 7.87 1.97
CA SER A 162 10.89 8.57 1.97
C SER A 162 9.94 7.98 0.90
N HIS A 163 10.50 7.25 -0.05
CA HIS A 163 9.82 6.59 -1.17
C HIS A 163 10.14 5.09 -1.22
N GLN A 164 10.18 4.39 -0.08
CA GLN A 164 10.42 2.94 -0.11
C GLN A 164 9.31 2.20 -0.84
N ALA A 165 9.57 1.93 -2.12
CA ALA A 165 9.13 0.71 -2.74
C ALA A 165 10.21 -0.34 -2.43
N ASP A 166 9.95 -1.28 -1.56
CA ASP A 166 10.86 -2.36 -1.18
C ASP A 166 10.97 -3.41 -2.29
N SER A 167 11.40 -3.02 -3.45
CA SER A 167 12.14 -3.79 -4.46
C SER A 167 12.26 -3.01 -5.77
N ALA A 168 13.31 -3.23 -6.53
CA ALA A 168 13.51 -2.67 -7.88
C ALA A 168 12.32 -3.00 -8.82
N ALA A 169 11.68 -4.15 -8.64
CA ALA A 169 10.49 -4.57 -9.39
C ALA A 169 9.24 -3.71 -9.08
N THR A 170 9.08 -3.25 -7.85
CA THR A 170 7.95 -2.38 -7.45
C THR A 170 8.09 -0.98 -8.05
N LEU A 171 9.32 -0.47 -8.14
CA LEU A 171 9.62 0.82 -8.78
C LEU A 171 9.31 0.78 -10.29
N GLU A 172 9.54 -0.33 -10.95
CA GLU A 172 9.29 -0.47 -12.40
C GLU A 172 7.80 -0.62 -12.70
N MET A 173 7.07 -1.41 -11.93
CA MET A 173 5.61 -1.57 -12.08
C MET A 173 4.82 -0.33 -11.64
N ALA A 174 5.27 0.39 -10.60
CA ALA A 174 4.68 1.67 -10.21
C ALA A 174 4.94 2.74 -11.29
N ARG A 175 6.09 2.73 -11.96
CA ARG A 175 6.38 3.61 -13.10
C ARG A 175 5.44 3.37 -14.28
N GLU A 176 5.09 2.14 -14.59
CA GLU A 176 4.18 1.82 -15.70
C GLU A 176 2.72 2.20 -15.40
N SER A 177 2.23 1.97 -14.19
CA SER A 177 0.86 2.33 -13.79
C SER A 177 0.66 3.85 -13.63
N HIS A 178 1.70 4.59 -13.19
CA HIS A 178 1.65 6.05 -13.04
C HIS A 178 1.99 6.81 -14.33
N ALA A 179 2.70 6.21 -15.29
CA ALA A 179 3.00 6.84 -16.59
C ALA A 179 1.73 7.11 -17.41
N ALA A 180 0.66 6.33 -17.20
CA ALA A 180 -0.62 6.50 -17.89
C ALA A 180 -1.43 7.72 -17.40
N ASN A 181 -1.19 8.25 -16.21
CA ASN A 181 -1.98 9.32 -15.58
C ASN A 181 -1.28 10.69 -15.45
N ARG A 182 -0.06 10.84 -16.01
CA ARG A 182 0.75 12.08 -15.88
C ARG A 182 0.74 12.93 -17.15
N LYS A 183 -0.30 13.73 -17.36
CA LYS A 183 -0.19 14.98 -18.12
C LYS A 183 -0.28 16.13 -17.12
N GLY A 184 0.88 16.69 -16.71
CA GLY A 184 0.92 17.98 -16.03
C GLY A 184 1.82 18.18 -14.82
N SER A 185 2.40 17.14 -14.22
CA SER A 185 3.28 17.32 -13.05
C SER A 185 4.75 17.41 -13.48
N LYS A 186 5.46 18.45 -13.04
CA LYS A 186 6.93 18.53 -13.15
C LYS A 186 7.56 17.29 -12.52
N SER A 187 8.51 16.67 -13.22
CA SER A 187 9.09 15.41 -12.78
C SER A 187 9.87 15.60 -11.47
N GLN A 188 9.89 14.57 -10.63
CA GLN A 188 10.67 14.55 -9.40
C GLN A 188 12.17 14.84 -9.66
N LYS A 189 12.67 14.49 -10.84
CA LYS A 189 14.01 14.78 -11.32
C LYS A 189 14.26 16.29 -11.45
N GLU A 190 13.31 17.04 -12.03
CA GLU A 190 13.39 18.50 -12.13
C GLU A 190 13.33 19.19 -10.77
N ARG A 191 12.59 18.62 -9.80
CA ARG A 191 12.57 19.10 -8.41
C ARG A 191 13.90 18.86 -7.71
N LEU A 192 14.52 17.68 -7.88
CA LEU A 192 15.86 17.38 -7.34
C LEU A 192 16.93 18.29 -7.94
N GLU A 193 16.88 18.56 -9.24
CA GLU A 193 17.84 19.43 -9.92
C GLU A 193 17.73 20.89 -9.43
N ARG A 194 16.53 21.40 -9.13
CA ARG A 194 16.32 22.71 -8.50
C ARG A 194 16.87 22.77 -7.07
N THR A 195 16.76 21.71 -6.30
CA THR A 195 17.28 21.64 -4.92
C THR A 195 18.79 21.76 -4.87
N SER A 196 19.51 21.06 -5.75
CA SER A 196 20.96 21.17 -5.87
C SER A 196 21.44 22.55 -6.38
N ALA A 197 20.53 23.33 -6.98
CA ALA A 197 20.83 24.68 -7.48
C ALA A 197 20.44 25.81 -6.50
N GLY A 198 19.97 25.51 -5.27
CA GLY A 198 19.53 26.52 -4.29
C GLY A 198 18.23 27.22 -4.69
N GLY A 199 17.31 26.50 -5.37
CA GLY A 199 16.08 27.06 -5.93
C GLY A 199 15.14 27.68 -4.89
N ASP A 200 14.56 28.82 -5.23
CA ASP A 200 13.48 29.41 -4.43
C ASP A 200 12.19 28.61 -4.63
N TYR A 201 11.58 28.20 -3.53
CA TYR A 201 10.31 27.44 -3.47
C TYR A 201 9.20 28.41 -3.11
N ASP A 202 8.14 28.44 -3.92
CA ASP A 202 6.95 29.18 -3.57
C ASP A 202 6.16 28.52 -2.45
N GLN A 203 5.13 29.20 -1.94
CA GLN A 203 4.36 28.72 -0.80
C GLN A 203 3.63 27.40 -1.10
N GLU A 204 3.17 27.20 -2.33
CA GLU A 204 2.49 25.98 -2.75
C GLU A 204 3.46 24.79 -2.77
N GLU A 205 4.64 24.97 -3.34
CA GLU A 205 5.71 23.97 -3.36
C GLU A 205 6.16 23.59 -1.94
N ARG A 206 6.27 24.57 -1.04
CA ARG A 206 6.60 24.32 0.38
C ARG A 206 5.53 23.51 1.10
N MET A 207 4.27 23.83 0.87
CA MET A 207 3.15 23.07 1.41
C MET A 207 3.15 21.62 0.92
N LEU A 208 3.33 21.38 -0.36
CA LEU A 208 3.39 20.02 -0.92
C LEU A 208 4.58 19.22 -0.38
N MET A 209 5.75 19.85 -0.17
CA MET A 209 6.90 19.19 0.45
C MET A 209 6.64 18.80 1.90
N ALA A 210 6.05 19.70 2.68
CA ALA A 210 5.69 19.42 4.07
C ALA A 210 4.63 18.31 4.14
N ALA A 211 3.61 18.35 3.29
CA ALA A 211 2.60 17.31 3.20
C ALA A 211 3.20 15.94 2.81
N ALA A 212 4.17 15.91 1.90
CA ALA A 212 4.88 14.70 1.53
C ALA A 212 5.66 14.09 2.71
N VAL A 213 6.29 14.94 3.54
CA VAL A 213 6.95 14.50 4.77
C VAL A 213 5.94 13.92 5.76
N VAL A 214 4.80 14.58 5.97
CA VAL A 214 3.74 14.06 6.85
C VAL A 214 3.24 12.69 6.37
N VAL A 215 2.93 12.55 5.08
CA VAL A 215 2.51 11.26 4.50
C VAL A 215 3.60 10.20 4.63
N SER A 216 4.88 10.56 4.45
CA SER A 216 6.00 9.64 4.65
C SER A 216 6.08 9.14 6.09
N ARG A 217 5.94 10.05 7.07
CA ARG A 217 5.90 9.70 8.50
C ARG A 217 4.70 8.81 8.85
N ALA A 218 3.54 9.11 8.31
CA ALA A 218 2.32 8.31 8.48
C ALA A 218 2.50 6.89 7.94
N ARG A 219 3.07 6.72 6.74
CA ARG A 219 3.39 5.42 6.14
C ARG A 219 4.37 4.63 7.00
N ARG A 220 5.42 5.29 7.52
CA ARG A 220 6.39 4.65 8.43
C ARG A 220 5.70 4.18 9.71
N ALA A 221 4.81 4.97 10.29
CA ALA A 221 4.05 4.58 11.47
C ALA A 221 3.15 3.36 11.22
N VAL A 222 2.53 3.26 10.04
CA VAL A 222 1.77 2.06 9.61
C VAL A 222 2.68 0.84 9.56
N SER A 223 3.87 0.97 8.96
CA SER A 223 4.85 -0.12 8.90
C SER A 223 5.34 -0.54 10.28
N ASP A 224 5.69 0.42 11.13
CA ASP A 224 6.27 0.15 12.46
C ASP A 224 5.25 -0.47 13.43
N ARG A 225 4.00 0.01 13.40
CA ARG A 225 2.95 -0.44 14.34
C ARG A 225 2.20 -1.68 13.86
N LEU A 226 2.00 -1.84 12.55
CA LEU A 226 1.15 -2.90 11.99
C LEU A 226 1.92 -3.88 11.08
N GLY A 227 3.14 -3.55 10.67
CA GLY A 227 3.94 -4.37 9.77
C GLY A 227 3.45 -4.36 8.31
N PHE A 228 2.65 -3.36 7.92
CA PHE A 228 2.17 -3.21 6.54
C PHE A 228 3.01 -2.19 5.80
N SER A 229 3.52 -2.56 4.62
CA SER A 229 4.08 -1.59 3.69
C SER A 229 2.96 -0.92 2.89
N CYS A 230 3.18 0.33 2.53
CA CYS A 230 2.23 1.09 1.72
C CYS A 230 2.94 2.11 0.82
N SER A 231 2.37 2.36 -0.34
CA SER A 231 2.72 3.48 -1.20
C SER A 231 1.84 4.69 -0.91
N GLY A 232 2.31 5.88 -1.24
CA GLY A 232 1.52 7.09 -1.01
C GLY A 232 2.01 8.26 -1.86
N GLY A 233 1.10 9.19 -2.12
CA GLY A 233 1.36 10.44 -2.82
C GLY A 233 0.52 11.58 -2.25
N VAL A 234 0.84 12.81 -2.61
CA VAL A 234 0.13 14.03 -2.20
C VAL A 234 -0.31 14.80 -3.44
N ALA A 235 -1.53 15.33 -3.39
CA ALA A 235 -2.11 16.22 -4.38
C ALA A 235 -2.72 17.45 -3.70
#